data_1adbe1a94c9d97a05fdeb940f8428d8f
#
_entry.id   1adbe1a94c9d97a05fdeb940f8428d8f
#
_cell.length_a   1.000
_cell.length_b   1.000
_cell.length_c   1.000
_cell.angle_alpha   90.00
_cell.angle_beta   90.00
_cell.angle_gamma   90.00
#
_symmetry.space_group_name_H-M   'P 1'
#
loop_
_entity.id
_entity.type
_entity.pdbx_description
1 polymer ?
#
loop_
_entity_poly.entity_id
_entity_poly.type
_entity_poly.pdbx_seq_one_letter_code
_entity_poly.pdbx_strand_id
1 'polypeptide(L)'
;MLNEFSLHKEISIIMDKIYYLASCDTCRKIIKTLPKDHNLTFHDIKQDPITVEELEQMQELSGSYEALFSKKAQLYKSMDLKNKSLTEEDYKKYILEHYTFLSRPVFIIQNKIYIGNTQQNMHQVMLAFANV
;
A
#
# COMPACT_ATOMS: atom_id res chain seq x y z
N MET A 1 -14.64 -14.11 -26.37
CA MET A 1 -14.02 -12.80 -26.66
C MET A 1 -14.00 -11.87 -25.46
N LEU A 2 -15.15 -11.58 -24.89
CA LEU A 2 -15.20 -10.79 -23.65
C LEU A 2 -14.44 -11.44 -22.51
N ASN A 3 -14.45 -12.75 -22.44
CA ASN A 3 -13.76 -13.50 -21.39
C ASN A 3 -12.24 -13.37 -21.46
N GLU A 4 -11.68 -13.32 -22.66
CA GLU A 4 -10.24 -13.15 -22.82
C GLU A 4 -9.79 -11.78 -22.33
N PHE A 5 -10.59 -10.76 -22.58
CA PHE A 5 -10.31 -9.41 -22.13
C PHE A 5 -10.35 -9.31 -20.61
N SER A 6 -11.33 -9.98 -19.99
CA SER A 6 -11.44 -10.05 -18.52
C SER A 6 -10.26 -10.79 -17.91
N LEU A 7 -9.79 -11.87 -18.54
CA LEU A 7 -8.64 -12.63 -18.08
C LEU A 7 -7.36 -11.81 -18.08
N HIS A 8 -7.14 -11.01 -19.13
CA HIS A 8 -5.99 -10.11 -19.17
C HIS A 8 -6.02 -9.10 -18.04
N LYS A 9 -7.18 -8.54 -17.75
CA LYS A 9 -7.36 -7.59 -16.69
C LYS A 9 -7.11 -8.22 -15.32
N GLU A 10 -7.60 -9.44 -15.12
CA GLU A 10 -7.39 -10.18 -13.88
C GLU A 10 -5.92 -10.55 -13.69
N ILE A 11 -5.23 -10.96 -14.76
CA ILE A 11 -3.82 -11.29 -14.70
C ILE A 11 -2.99 -10.08 -14.30
N SER A 12 -3.31 -8.88 -14.82
CA SER A 12 -2.58 -7.66 -14.47
C SER A 12 -2.77 -7.27 -13.00
N ILE A 13 -3.90 -7.67 -12.36
CA ILE A 13 -4.17 -7.43 -10.96
C ILE A 13 -3.37 -8.36 -10.05
N ILE A 14 -2.93 -9.52 -10.55
CA ILE A 14 -2.24 -10.56 -9.77
C ILE A 14 -0.76 -10.22 -9.51
N MET A 15 -0.21 -9.19 -10.15
CA MET A 15 1.18 -8.82 -9.96
C MET A 15 1.46 -8.40 -8.52
N ASP A 16 2.41 -9.09 -7.89
CA ASP A 16 2.80 -8.80 -6.52
C ASP A 16 3.66 -7.55 -6.47
N LYS A 17 3.37 -6.66 -5.53
CA LYS A 17 4.05 -5.37 -5.41
C LYS A 17 4.28 -4.99 -3.97
N ILE A 18 5.32 -4.18 -3.75
CA ILE A 18 5.50 -3.46 -2.50
C ILE A 18 5.57 -1.96 -2.83
N TYR A 19 4.69 -1.19 -2.21
CA TYR A 19 4.75 0.27 -2.25
C TYR A 19 5.48 0.72 -0.99
N TYR A 20 6.60 1.40 -1.17
CA TYR A 20 7.50 1.71 -0.07
C TYR A 20 8.11 3.09 -0.24
N LEU A 21 8.89 3.52 0.74
CA LEU A 21 9.63 4.77 0.71
C LEU A 21 11.10 4.45 0.95
N ALA A 22 11.93 4.65 -0.07
CA ALA A 22 13.35 4.29 0.00
C ALA A 22 14.10 5.04 1.10
N SER A 23 13.65 6.25 1.44
CA SER A 23 14.25 7.06 2.52
C SER A 23 13.78 6.66 3.91
N CYS A 24 12.85 5.72 4.03
CA CYS A 24 12.30 5.27 5.32
C CYS A 24 13.13 4.10 5.86
N ASP A 25 13.75 4.30 7.03
CA ASP A 25 14.58 3.25 7.68
C ASP A 25 13.77 1.98 7.94
N THR A 26 12.54 2.13 8.40
CA THR A 26 11.67 1.00 8.67
C THR A 26 11.41 0.17 7.41
N CYS A 27 11.12 0.85 6.28
CA CYS A 27 10.93 0.16 5.00
C CYS A 27 12.19 -0.59 4.58
N ARG A 28 13.37 0.04 4.71
CA ARG A 28 14.63 -0.60 4.34
C ARG A 28 14.91 -1.84 5.17
N LYS A 29 14.64 -1.78 6.48
CA LYS A 29 14.82 -2.92 7.37
C LYS A 29 13.88 -4.07 7.01
N ILE A 30 12.63 -3.76 6.73
CA ILE A 30 11.63 -4.75 6.34
C ILE A 30 12.04 -5.45 5.04
N ILE A 31 12.47 -4.68 4.05
CA ILE A 31 12.88 -5.24 2.76
C ILE A 31 14.03 -6.24 2.92
N LYS A 32 14.95 -5.98 3.82
CA LYS A 32 16.06 -6.90 4.09
C LYS A 32 15.62 -8.23 4.69
N THR A 33 14.45 -8.29 5.32
CA THR A 33 13.92 -9.52 5.93
C THR A 33 13.12 -10.36 4.96
N LEU A 34 12.81 -9.85 3.77
CA LEU A 34 12.01 -10.58 2.79
C LEU A 34 12.76 -11.79 2.25
N PRO A 35 12.04 -12.88 1.89
CA PRO A 35 12.68 -14.02 1.25
C PRO A 35 13.44 -13.60 0.00
N LYS A 36 14.61 -14.17 -0.24
CA LYS A 36 15.46 -13.80 -1.38
C LYS A 36 14.82 -14.12 -2.72
N ASP A 37 13.91 -15.09 -2.74
CA ASP A 37 13.19 -15.52 -3.93
C ASP A 37 11.83 -14.85 -4.10
N HIS A 38 11.60 -13.74 -3.38
CA HIS A 38 10.36 -13.00 -3.56
C HIS A 38 10.27 -12.47 -5.00
N ASN A 39 9.06 -12.32 -5.47
CA ASN A 39 8.78 -11.88 -6.83
C ASN A 39 8.09 -10.51 -6.85
N LEU A 40 8.39 -9.67 -5.87
CA LEU A 40 7.76 -8.36 -5.72
C LEU A 40 8.33 -7.35 -6.68
N THR A 41 7.47 -6.55 -7.28
CA THR A 41 7.84 -5.33 -7.97
C THR A 41 7.92 -4.19 -6.95
N PHE A 42 9.02 -3.48 -6.93
CA PHE A 42 9.25 -2.39 -5.97
C PHE A 42 8.78 -1.07 -6.55
N HIS A 43 7.96 -0.34 -5.78
CA HIS A 43 7.42 0.95 -6.18
C HIS A 43 7.73 1.98 -5.09
N ASP A 44 8.71 2.86 -5.33
CA ASP A 44 9.04 3.95 -4.42
C ASP A 44 8.06 5.11 -4.64
N ILE A 45 7.18 5.33 -3.68
CA ILE A 45 6.06 6.26 -3.82
C ILE A 45 6.49 7.74 -3.85
N LYS A 46 7.72 8.03 -3.45
CA LYS A 46 8.26 9.41 -3.55
C LYS A 46 8.76 9.68 -4.95
N GLN A 47 9.48 8.74 -5.56
CA GLN A 47 10.01 8.89 -6.91
C GLN A 47 8.93 8.74 -7.97
N ASP A 48 7.95 7.87 -7.69
CA ASP A 48 6.87 7.55 -8.61
C ASP A 48 5.56 7.61 -7.83
N PRO A 49 4.91 8.78 -7.78
CA PRO A 49 3.67 8.94 -7.03
C PRO A 49 2.59 7.95 -7.48
N ILE A 50 1.85 7.43 -6.50
CA ILE A 50 0.77 6.50 -6.83
C ILE A 50 -0.32 7.20 -7.63
N THR A 51 -0.90 6.48 -8.56
CA THR A 51 -1.99 6.99 -9.39
C THR A 51 -3.33 6.84 -8.67
N VAL A 52 -4.34 7.54 -9.16
CA VAL A 52 -5.71 7.39 -8.65
C VAL A 52 -6.16 5.94 -8.78
N GLU A 53 -5.86 5.30 -9.92
CA GLU A 53 -6.24 3.92 -10.19
C GLU A 53 -5.58 2.96 -9.20
N GLU A 54 -4.30 3.16 -8.90
CA GLU A 54 -3.60 2.35 -7.92
C GLU A 54 -4.19 2.50 -6.52
N LEU A 55 -4.51 3.73 -6.13
CA LEU A 55 -5.12 3.99 -4.83
C LEU A 55 -6.52 3.39 -4.73
N GLU A 56 -7.31 3.48 -5.81
CA GLU A 56 -8.63 2.87 -5.85
C GLU A 56 -8.54 1.35 -5.75
N GLN A 57 -7.55 0.73 -6.39
CA GLN A 57 -7.30 -0.70 -6.25
C GLN A 57 -6.97 -1.07 -4.81
N MET A 58 -6.13 -0.29 -4.15
CA MET A 58 -5.81 -0.50 -2.74
C MET A 58 -7.07 -0.41 -1.86
N GLN A 59 -7.94 0.55 -2.15
CA GLN A 59 -9.18 0.72 -1.43
C GLN A 59 -10.11 -0.48 -1.61
N GLU A 60 -10.23 -1.01 -2.81
CA GLU A 60 -11.03 -2.21 -3.06
C GLU A 60 -10.53 -3.39 -2.22
N LEU A 61 -9.22 -3.57 -2.14
CA LEU A 61 -8.63 -4.68 -1.40
C LEU A 61 -8.70 -4.48 0.12
N SER A 62 -8.61 -3.24 0.59
CA SER A 62 -8.57 -2.93 2.03
C SER A 62 -9.93 -2.61 2.63
N GLY A 63 -10.88 -2.19 1.80
CA GLY A 63 -12.22 -1.82 2.23
C GLY A 63 -12.42 -0.34 2.52
N SER A 64 -11.36 0.45 2.71
CA SER A 64 -11.50 1.87 2.98
C SER A 64 -10.20 2.63 2.70
N TYR A 65 -10.34 3.93 2.41
CA TYR A 65 -9.18 4.81 2.31
C TYR A 65 -8.58 5.11 3.69
N GLU A 66 -9.41 5.13 4.73
CA GLU A 66 -8.91 5.33 6.09
C GLU A 66 -7.91 4.25 6.48
N ALA A 67 -8.14 3.01 6.08
CA ALA A 67 -7.23 1.89 6.35
C ALA A 67 -5.84 2.11 5.76
N LEU A 68 -5.74 2.90 4.71
CA LEU A 68 -4.49 3.21 4.02
C LEU A 68 -3.83 4.46 4.55
N PHE A 69 -4.55 5.28 5.33
CA PHE A 69 -4.12 6.60 5.73
C PHE A 69 -3.25 6.55 6.98
N SER A 70 -2.11 7.24 6.95
CA SER A 70 -1.18 7.29 8.09
C SER A 70 -1.49 8.49 8.99
N LYS A 71 -2.01 8.21 10.18
CA LYS A 71 -2.21 9.21 11.22
C LYS A 71 -0.91 9.56 11.96
N LYS A 72 0.18 8.87 11.64
CA LYS A 72 1.51 9.15 12.20
C LYS A 72 2.30 10.15 11.38
N ALA A 73 1.83 10.53 10.20
CA ALA A 73 2.51 11.50 9.34
C ALA A 73 2.63 12.85 10.05
N GLN A 74 3.76 13.54 9.85
CA GLN A 74 3.95 14.87 10.45
C GLN A 74 2.91 15.86 9.97
N LEU A 75 2.51 15.78 8.71
CA LEU A 75 1.48 16.67 8.16
C LEU A 75 0.14 16.47 8.84
N TYR A 76 -0.15 15.27 9.31
CA TYR A 76 -1.38 15.01 10.06
C TYR A 76 -1.44 15.89 11.32
N LYS A 77 -0.29 16.02 12.00
CA LYS A 77 -0.19 16.87 13.19
C LYS A 77 -0.16 18.35 12.83
N SER A 78 0.68 18.73 11.87
CA SER A 78 0.86 20.15 11.52
C SER A 78 -0.38 20.77 10.89
N MET A 79 -1.21 19.97 10.22
CA MET A 79 -2.47 20.44 9.64
C MET A 79 -3.65 20.28 10.61
N ASP A 80 -3.39 19.81 11.83
CA ASP A 80 -4.41 19.61 12.87
C ASP A 80 -5.57 18.72 12.40
N LEU A 81 -5.26 17.68 11.63
CA LEU A 81 -6.28 16.80 11.07
C LEU A 81 -6.96 15.93 12.12
N LYS A 82 -6.30 15.72 13.26
CA LYS A 82 -6.88 15.00 14.39
C LYS A 82 -8.18 15.62 14.87
N ASN A 83 -8.30 16.94 14.80
CA ASN A 83 -9.46 17.68 15.27
C ASN A 83 -10.50 17.92 14.16
N LYS A 84 -10.34 17.29 13.00
CA LYS A 84 -11.28 17.38 11.89
C LYS A 84 -11.97 16.04 11.68
N SER A 85 -13.25 16.10 11.28
CA SER A 85 -13.98 14.88 10.90
C SER A 85 -13.71 14.58 9.44
N LEU A 86 -12.79 13.65 9.19
CA LEU A 86 -12.38 13.32 7.83
C LEU A 86 -13.30 12.24 7.24
N THR A 87 -13.70 12.47 6.00
CA THR A 87 -14.48 11.50 5.23
C THR A 87 -13.56 10.62 4.39
N GLU A 88 -14.10 9.55 3.80
CA GLU A 88 -13.34 8.70 2.87
C GLU A 88 -12.77 9.51 1.70
N GLU A 89 -13.53 10.47 1.19
CA GLU A 89 -13.05 11.35 0.12
C GLU A 89 -11.87 12.23 0.59
N ASP A 90 -11.92 12.67 1.85
CA ASP A 90 -10.82 13.44 2.44
C ASP A 90 -9.54 12.60 2.52
N TYR A 91 -9.64 11.35 3.01
CA TYR A 91 -8.49 10.46 3.10
C TYR A 91 -7.89 10.21 1.72
N LYS A 92 -8.73 9.92 0.73
CA LYS A 92 -8.29 9.72 -0.65
C LYS A 92 -7.54 10.94 -1.16
N LYS A 93 -8.11 12.12 -0.99
CA LYS A 93 -7.53 13.38 -1.44
C LYS A 93 -6.16 13.62 -0.82
N TYR A 94 -6.04 13.48 0.50
CA TYR A 94 -4.77 13.72 1.18
C TYR A 94 -3.69 12.72 0.75
N ILE A 95 -4.03 11.45 0.60
CA ILE A 95 -3.06 10.44 0.16
C ILE A 95 -2.53 10.79 -1.23
N LEU A 96 -3.41 11.25 -2.14
CA LEU A 96 -2.99 11.64 -3.49
C LEU A 96 -2.17 12.93 -3.50
N GLU A 97 -2.44 13.85 -2.58
CA GLU A 97 -1.74 15.12 -2.51
C GLU A 97 -0.33 14.97 -1.92
N HIS A 98 -0.13 14.03 -0.99
CA HIS A 98 1.15 13.90 -0.34
C HIS A 98 1.46 12.45 0.03
N TYR A 99 2.59 11.95 -0.46
CA TYR A 99 2.97 10.54 -0.31
C TYR A 99 3.11 10.10 1.15
N THR A 100 3.42 11.02 2.09
CA THR A 100 3.59 10.65 3.50
C THR A 100 2.30 10.24 4.17
N PHE A 101 1.14 10.56 3.58
CA PHE A 101 -0.14 10.14 4.13
C PHE A 101 -0.49 8.68 3.84
N LEU A 102 0.23 8.02 2.92
CA LEU A 102 0.05 6.58 2.73
C LEU A 102 0.81 5.82 3.80
N SER A 103 0.14 4.89 4.48
CA SER A 103 0.81 3.97 5.41
C SER A 103 1.82 3.11 4.65
N ARG A 104 2.97 2.86 5.25
CA ARG A 104 4.09 2.18 4.58
C ARG A 104 4.67 1.08 5.44
N PRO A 105 5.13 0.01 4.79
CA PRO A 105 4.93 -0.35 3.39
C PRO A 105 3.52 -0.88 3.14
N VAL A 106 3.10 -0.88 1.86
CA VAL A 106 1.88 -1.57 1.43
C VAL A 106 2.30 -2.71 0.52
N PHE A 107 1.92 -3.93 0.88
CA PHE A 107 2.18 -5.10 0.06
C PHE A 107 0.88 -5.53 -0.61
N ILE A 108 0.96 -5.88 -1.89
CA ILE A 108 -0.11 -6.60 -2.58
C ILE A 108 0.48 -7.93 -3.03
N ILE A 109 -0.02 -9.02 -2.45
CA ILE A 109 0.47 -10.37 -2.70
C ILE A 109 -0.73 -11.26 -3.00
N GLN A 110 -0.78 -11.81 -4.19
CA GLN A 110 -1.89 -12.68 -4.64
C GLN A 110 -3.26 -12.06 -4.40
N ASN A 111 -3.41 -10.80 -4.80
CA ASN A 111 -4.66 -10.04 -4.69
C ASN A 111 -5.12 -9.77 -3.26
N LYS A 112 -4.21 -9.88 -2.30
CA LYS A 112 -4.47 -9.48 -0.91
C LYS A 112 -3.57 -8.33 -0.54
N ILE A 113 -4.07 -7.42 0.29
CA ILE A 113 -3.32 -6.24 0.71
C ILE A 113 -2.88 -6.38 2.16
N TYR A 114 -1.66 -5.92 2.42
CA TYR A 114 -1.06 -5.92 3.76
C TYR A 114 -0.48 -4.54 3.98
N ILE A 115 -0.98 -3.84 5.00
CA ILE A 115 -0.72 -2.41 5.19
C ILE A 115 0.06 -2.17 6.48
N GLY A 116 1.17 -1.45 6.36
CA GLY A 116 1.91 -0.96 7.50
C GLY A 116 3.02 -1.87 7.98
N ASN A 117 3.64 -1.47 9.08
CA ASN A 117 4.87 -2.10 9.58
C ASN A 117 4.73 -2.76 10.95
N THR A 118 3.50 -3.04 11.39
CA THR A 118 3.31 -3.74 12.66
C THR A 118 3.84 -5.17 12.57
N GLN A 119 4.24 -5.72 13.72
CA GLN A 119 4.68 -7.12 13.78
C GLN A 119 3.60 -8.06 13.25
N GLN A 120 2.35 -7.78 13.60
CA GLN A 120 1.23 -8.60 13.15
C GLN A 120 1.12 -8.59 11.62
N ASN A 121 1.21 -7.41 11.01
CA ASN A 121 1.15 -7.31 9.56
C ASN A 121 2.32 -8.03 8.89
N MET A 122 3.53 -7.84 9.41
CA MET A 122 4.71 -8.49 8.84
C MET A 122 4.64 -10.01 8.98
N HIS A 123 4.06 -10.51 10.07
CA HIS A 123 3.81 -11.94 10.22
C HIS A 123 2.89 -12.45 9.11
N GLN A 124 1.81 -11.71 8.81
CA GLN A 124 0.89 -12.08 7.74
C GLN A 124 1.56 -12.05 6.36
N VAL A 125 2.44 -11.06 6.13
CA VAL A 125 3.20 -10.98 4.88
C VAL A 125 4.10 -12.22 4.72
N MET A 126 4.81 -12.61 5.77
CA MET A 126 5.69 -13.77 5.71
C MET A 126 4.91 -15.07 5.48
N LEU A 127 3.71 -15.19 6.08
CA LEU A 127 2.83 -16.32 5.83
C LEU A 127 2.37 -16.35 4.37
N ALA A 128 2.11 -15.18 3.77
CA ALA A 128 1.71 -15.09 2.37
C ALA A 128 2.82 -15.64 1.46
N PHE A 129 4.08 -15.34 1.74
CA PHE A 129 5.20 -15.90 0.98
C PHE A 129 5.33 -17.42 1.16
N ALA A 130 5.08 -17.92 2.36
CA ALA A 130 5.19 -19.34 2.64
C ALA A 130 4.13 -20.18 1.92
N ASN A 131 3.00 -19.57 1.56
CA ASN A 131 1.88 -20.26 0.91
C ASN A 131 1.88 -20.12 -0.62
N VAL A 132 2.93 -19.58 -1.17
CA VAL A 132 3.06 -19.42 -2.63
C VAL A 132 3.72 -20.62 -3.28
#